data_0e3e0c1ff559c838f77e8a515d5f0381
#
_entry.id   0e3e0c1ff559c838f77e8a515d5f0381
#
_cell.length_a   1.000
_cell.length_b   1.000
_cell.length_c   1.000
_cell.angle_alpha   90.00
_cell.angle_beta   90.00
_cell.angle_gamma   90.00
#
_symmetry.space_group_name_H-M   'P 1'
#
loop_
_entity.id
_entity.type
_entity.pdbx_description
1 polymer ?
#
loop_
_entity_poly.entity_id
_entity_poly.type
_entity_poly.pdbx_seq_one_letter_code
_entity_poly.pdbx_strand_id
1 'polypeptide(L)'
;MKKLNLFALAVTCVFGLGFASCADEANSPAKDQLATTASNTNSTTSKVAGAPWVKQFEDTFNVGSNLSQWTKEQRADYNSWYCDYYSSVPTTQWRDGRQCLEIKTTKLSTYKYQSGFITSNYQYKPENNTEYMLSATIKLVAMDGGTYKSFTQTYGAWPAFWSVQGNAWPTQGEIDIMEGYSFAPNSSRFTSNIFYGTSTGTNLLGNSAERNYPGNFDINGNGGWHLYESFWKMKDNVVTVTIKVDNVTVATYTNSSVANLNFNNFGKHSIILNMNVGSKDSNFIDPNKINLFSSVMMWVDDVTVYKRPI
;
A
#
# COMPACT_ATOMS: atom_id res chain seq x y z
N MET A 1 46.92 -19.94 27.47
CA MET A 1 46.81 -21.37 27.77
C MET A 1 45.41 -21.67 28.28
N LYS A 2 44.59 -22.29 27.52
CA LYS A 2 43.70 -23.43 27.73
C LYS A 2 42.88 -23.64 26.49
N LYS A 3 43.03 -24.85 26.00
CA LYS A 3 42.53 -25.42 24.75
C LYS A 3 41.09 -25.96 24.90
N LEU A 4 40.47 -26.09 23.73
CA LEU A 4 39.60 -27.20 23.23
C LEU A 4 38.19 -27.34 23.86
N ASN A 5 37.16 -27.45 23.07
CA ASN A 5 36.80 -28.69 22.36
C ASN A 5 35.73 -28.44 21.26
N LEU A 6 36.02 -29.10 20.16
CA LEU A 6 35.15 -29.39 19.03
C LEU A 6 34.11 -30.43 19.41
N PHE A 7 32.85 -30.28 18.95
CA PHE A 7 31.98 -31.42 18.69
C PHE A 7 31.24 -31.20 17.38
N ALA A 8 31.66 -32.00 16.41
CA ALA A 8 30.94 -32.24 15.18
C ALA A 8 29.88 -33.32 15.44
N LEU A 9 28.66 -33.10 14.98
CA LEU A 9 27.67 -34.16 14.82
C LEU A 9 27.17 -34.14 13.39
N ALA A 10 27.64 -35.10 12.62
CA ALA A 10 27.09 -35.44 11.30
C ALA A 10 25.86 -36.35 11.53
N VAL A 11 24.74 -36.02 10.87
CA VAL A 11 23.66 -36.97 10.66
C VAL A 11 23.36 -37.05 9.17
N THR A 12 23.68 -38.19 8.63
CA THR A 12 23.37 -38.69 7.29
C THR A 12 21.95 -39.33 7.32
N CYS A 13 21.09 -38.99 6.40
CA CYS A 13 19.97 -39.83 5.96
C CYS A 13 19.65 -39.47 4.50
N VAL A 14 20.05 -40.27 3.59
CA VAL A 14 19.51 -41.41 2.82
C VAL A 14 18.26 -41.05 1.99
N PHE A 15 18.48 -41.13 0.70
CA PHE A 15 17.70 -41.25 -0.52
C PHE A 15 16.24 -41.69 -0.42
N GLY A 16 15.42 -41.03 -1.23
CA GLY A 16 14.16 -41.53 -1.74
C GLY A 16 13.84 -40.85 -3.08
N LEU A 17 14.21 -41.54 -4.18
CA LEU A 17 13.79 -41.20 -5.55
C LEU A 17 12.30 -41.53 -5.75
N GLY A 18 11.57 -40.57 -6.28
CA GLY A 18 10.23 -40.78 -6.79
C GLY A 18 9.94 -39.82 -7.93
N PHE A 19 10.21 -40.25 -9.18
CA PHE A 19 9.73 -39.60 -10.39
C PHE A 19 8.24 -39.83 -10.54
N ALA A 20 7.45 -38.76 -10.66
CA ALA A 20 6.19 -38.79 -11.38
C ALA A 20 6.00 -37.45 -12.09
N SER A 21 6.15 -37.53 -13.39
CA SER A 21 5.74 -36.52 -14.36
C SER A 21 4.22 -36.51 -14.41
N CYS A 22 3.61 -35.34 -14.27
CA CYS A 22 2.35 -34.98 -14.94
C CYS A 22 2.35 -33.48 -15.17
N ALA A 23 2.36 -33.12 -16.44
CA ALA A 23 1.97 -31.81 -16.91
C ALA A 23 0.47 -31.67 -16.65
N ASP A 24 0.07 -30.52 -16.11
CA ASP A 24 -1.27 -30.03 -16.31
C ASP A 24 -1.31 -28.50 -16.29
N GLU A 25 -2.12 -28.04 -17.17
CA GLU A 25 -2.29 -26.75 -17.78
C GLU A 25 -2.61 -25.60 -16.81
N ALA A 26 -2.21 -24.41 -17.27
CA ALA A 26 -2.65 -23.12 -16.78
C ALA A 26 -4.17 -23.03 -16.69
N ASN A 27 -4.69 -22.65 -15.52
CA ASN A 27 -6.03 -22.12 -15.36
C ASN A 27 -5.95 -20.73 -14.67
N SER A 28 -6.00 -19.72 -15.52
CA SER A 28 -6.33 -18.36 -15.11
C SER A 28 -7.82 -18.32 -14.77
N PRO A 29 -8.23 -17.75 -13.64
CA PRO A 29 -9.67 -17.61 -13.38
C PRO A 29 -10.25 -16.54 -14.31
N ALA A 30 -11.18 -16.98 -15.13
CA ALA A 30 -11.99 -16.17 -16.03
C ALA A 30 -12.83 -15.15 -15.25
N LYS A 31 -12.96 -13.97 -15.83
CA LYS A 31 -13.98 -12.99 -15.46
C LYS A 31 -15.36 -13.59 -15.73
N ASP A 32 -16.07 -13.94 -14.69
CA ASP A 32 -17.42 -14.46 -14.83
C ASP A 32 -18.41 -13.38 -15.24
N GLN A 33 -19.00 -13.60 -16.41
CA GLN A 33 -20.23 -12.97 -16.85
C GLN A 33 -21.41 -13.62 -16.14
N LEU A 34 -22.23 -12.83 -15.47
CA LEU A 34 -23.48 -13.28 -14.87
C LEU A 34 -24.57 -13.36 -15.94
N ALA A 35 -24.92 -14.56 -16.37
CA ALA A 35 -26.14 -14.84 -17.14
C ALA A 35 -27.23 -15.40 -16.22
N THR A 36 -28.40 -14.80 -16.32
CA THR A 36 -29.66 -15.14 -15.63
C THR A 36 -30.24 -16.47 -16.06
N THR A 37 -30.68 -17.31 -15.12
CA THR A 37 -31.87 -18.15 -15.30
C THR A 37 -32.56 -18.37 -13.96
N ALA A 38 -33.88 -18.16 -13.95
CA ALA A 38 -34.77 -18.33 -12.81
C ALA A 38 -35.18 -19.80 -12.66
N SER A 39 -35.31 -20.25 -11.41
CA SER A 39 -36.26 -21.31 -11.03
C SER A 39 -36.57 -21.22 -9.53
N ASN A 40 -37.85 -21.21 -9.22
CA ASN A 40 -38.51 -21.14 -7.93
C ASN A 40 -38.18 -22.33 -7.00
N THR A 41 -37.93 -22.01 -5.70
CA THR A 41 -38.64 -22.66 -4.57
C THR A 41 -38.41 -21.89 -3.27
N ASN A 42 -39.45 -21.71 -2.50
CA ASN A 42 -39.55 -20.95 -1.25
C ASN A 42 -38.57 -21.38 -0.16
N SER A 43 -37.76 -20.42 0.35
CA SER A 43 -37.41 -20.37 1.76
C SER A 43 -37.04 -18.92 2.10
N THR A 44 -37.86 -18.29 2.93
CA THR A 44 -37.76 -16.91 3.39
C THR A 44 -36.60 -16.73 4.36
N THR A 45 -35.46 -16.29 3.87
CA THR A 45 -34.53 -15.40 4.52
C THR A 45 -33.94 -14.54 3.40
N SER A 46 -34.56 -13.40 3.12
CA SER A 46 -34.00 -12.42 2.20
C SER A 46 -32.71 -11.85 2.79
N LYS A 47 -31.58 -12.42 2.43
CA LYS A 47 -30.34 -11.64 2.38
C LYS A 47 -30.60 -10.55 1.35
N VAL A 48 -30.83 -9.32 1.79
CA VAL A 48 -30.79 -8.16 0.91
C VAL A 48 -29.38 -8.18 0.32
N ALA A 49 -29.26 -8.62 -0.92
CA ALA A 49 -28.02 -8.46 -1.68
C ALA A 49 -27.72 -6.95 -1.66
N GLY A 50 -26.54 -6.57 -1.15
CA GLY A 50 -26.16 -5.16 -1.12
C GLY A 50 -26.25 -4.57 -2.52
N ALA A 51 -26.58 -3.30 -2.62
CA ALA A 51 -26.62 -2.61 -3.92
C ALA A 51 -25.30 -2.79 -4.67
N PRO A 52 -25.33 -2.85 -6.03
CA PRO A 52 -24.14 -3.07 -6.82
C PRO A 52 -23.14 -1.93 -6.68
N TRP A 53 -21.87 -2.26 -6.73
CA TRP A 53 -20.78 -1.29 -6.83
C TRP A 53 -20.80 -0.59 -8.18
N VAL A 54 -20.70 0.74 -8.18
CA VAL A 54 -20.61 1.58 -9.38
C VAL A 54 -19.21 2.22 -9.41
N LYS A 55 -18.46 1.97 -10.47
CA LYS A 55 -17.13 2.54 -10.67
C LYS A 55 -17.23 4.06 -10.77
N GLN A 56 -16.40 4.78 -10.03
CA GLN A 56 -16.32 6.23 -9.98
C GLN A 56 -15.02 6.76 -10.59
N PHE A 57 -13.93 6.01 -10.44
CA PHE A 57 -12.60 6.35 -10.94
C PHE A 57 -11.85 5.06 -11.27
N GLU A 58 -11.02 5.11 -12.31
CA GLU A 58 -10.08 4.04 -12.66
C GLU A 58 -8.90 4.62 -13.41
N ASP A 59 -7.70 4.17 -13.07
CA ASP A 59 -6.52 4.27 -13.91
C ASP A 59 -5.81 2.92 -13.94
N THR A 60 -5.67 2.34 -15.14
CA THR A 60 -4.97 1.09 -15.40
C THR A 60 -3.55 1.32 -15.89
N PHE A 61 -3.08 2.54 -15.82
CA PHE A 61 -1.70 2.96 -16.13
C PHE A 61 -1.18 2.44 -17.47
N ASN A 62 -1.99 2.58 -18.53
CA ASN A 62 -1.59 2.17 -19.87
C ASN A 62 -0.24 2.77 -20.23
N VAL A 63 0.67 1.94 -20.77
CA VAL A 63 2.00 2.37 -21.17
C VAL A 63 1.91 3.47 -22.23
N GLY A 64 2.66 4.55 -22.00
CA GLY A 64 2.61 5.75 -22.82
C GLY A 64 1.53 6.76 -22.41
N SER A 65 0.71 6.47 -21.39
CA SER A 65 -0.19 7.49 -20.83
C SER A 65 0.60 8.64 -20.21
N ASN A 66 0.06 9.85 -20.29
CA ASN A 66 0.67 11.04 -19.71
C ASN A 66 0.33 11.24 -18.23
N LEU A 67 -0.40 10.29 -17.63
CA LEU A 67 -0.90 10.37 -16.24
C LEU A 67 -1.76 11.62 -15.99
N SER A 68 -2.60 12.02 -16.96
CA SER A 68 -3.40 13.26 -16.91
C SER A 68 -4.42 13.31 -15.79
N GLN A 69 -4.77 12.16 -15.21
CA GLN A 69 -5.64 12.06 -14.04
C GLN A 69 -4.91 12.35 -12.72
N TRP A 70 -3.58 12.61 -12.78
CA TRP A 70 -2.72 12.78 -11.64
C TRP A 70 -1.91 14.07 -11.74
N THR A 71 -1.74 14.74 -10.60
CA THR A 71 -0.74 15.78 -10.43
C THR A 71 0.57 15.13 -9.97
N LYS A 72 1.67 15.41 -10.67
CA LYS A 72 3.01 14.92 -10.34
C LYS A 72 3.80 16.01 -9.62
N GLU A 73 4.32 15.68 -8.44
CA GLU A 73 5.05 16.65 -7.62
C GLU A 73 6.49 16.87 -8.12
N GLN A 74 6.94 18.13 -7.99
CA GLN A 74 8.32 18.56 -8.23
C GLN A 74 8.76 19.42 -7.05
N ARG A 75 9.33 18.80 -6.03
CA ARG A 75 9.75 19.50 -4.80
C ARG A 75 10.68 18.67 -3.93
N ALA A 76 11.36 19.33 -2.98
CA ALA A 76 11.98 18.64 -1.85
C ALA A 76 10.89 17.92 -1.02
N ASP A 77 11.24 16.78 -0.43
CA ASP A 77 10.33 16.11 0.48
C ASP A 77 10.24 16.89 1.81
N TYR A 78 9.01 17.03 2.30
CA TYR A 78 8.75 17.68 3.60
C TYR A 78 9.18 16.84 4.79
N ASN A 79 9.14 15.51 4.64
CA ASN A 79 9.35 14.55 5.72
C ASN A 79 10.77 13.95 5.73
N SER A 80 11.59 14.19 4.70
CA SER A 80 12.94 13.64 4.60
C SER A 80 13.99 14.67 4.17
N TRP A 81 15.24 14.49 4.65
CA TRP A 81 16.40 15.18 4.16
C TRP A 81 17.05 14.51 2.95
N TYR A 82 16.70 13.23 2.71
CA TYR A 82 17.40 12.35 1.78
C TYR A 82 16.69 12.20 0.44
N CYS A 83 15.46 12.66 0.31
CA CYS A 83 14.62 12.44 -0.84
C CYS A 83 14.09 13.75 -1.42
N ASP A 84 14.09 13.86 -2.76
CA ASP A 84 13.35 14.89 -3.50
C ASP A 84 12.41 14.21 -4.50
N TYR A 85 11.24 14.80 -4.70
CA TYR A 85 10.27 14.35 -5.69
C TYR A 85 10.48 15.07 -7.01
N TYR A 86 10.47 14.29 -8.08
CA TYR A 86 10.62 14.74 -9.46
C TYR A 86 9.42 14.33 -10.28
N SER A 87 8.81 15.29 -10.98
CA SER A 87 7.63 15.04 -11.82
C SER A 87 7.89 14.09 -12.98
N SER A 88 9.15 13.86 -13.33
CA SER A 88 9.58 12.89 -14.35
C SER A 88 9.70 11.46 -13.85
N VAL A 89 9.71 11.23 -12.54
CA VAL A 89 9.92 9.88 -11.97
C VAL A 89 8.70 8.98 -12.09
N PRO A 90 7.47 9.43 -11.81
CA PRO A 90 6.29 8.62 -12.07
C PRO A 90 6.09 8.40 -13.58
N THR A 91 6.25 7.15 -14.04
CA THR A 91 6.14 6.76 -15.45
C THR A 91 5.26 5.52 -15.57
N THR A 92 4.77 5.24 -16.79
CA THR A 92 4.05 4.00 -17.07
C THR A 92 4.97 3.01 -17.79
N GLN A 93 4.97 1.74 -17.35
CA GLN A 93 5.90 0.72 -17.80
C GLN A 93 5.22 -0.64 -17.91
N TRP A 94 5.84 -1.56 -18.67
CA TRP A 94 5.56 -2.99 -18.57
C TRP A 94 6.42 -3.62 -17.47
N ARG A 95 5.79 -4.27 -16.51
CA ARG A 95 6.46 -4.99 -15.43
C ARG A 95 5.71 -6.29 -15.12
N ASP A 96 6.39 -7.42 -15.10
CA ASP A 96 5.81 -8.75 -14.84
C ASP A 96 4.57 -9.06 -15.69
N GLY A 97 4.59 -8.67 -16.98
CA GLY A 97 3.46 -8.89 -17.89
C GLY A 97 2.27 -7.96 -17.68
N ARG A 98 2.39 -6.94 -16.84
CA ARG A 98 1.36 -5.94 -16.56
C ARG A 98 1.79 -4.55 -17.02
N GLN A 99 0.84 -3.76 -17.48
CA GLN A 99 1.02 -2.31 -17.61
C GLN A 99 0.84 -1.72 -16.22
N CYS A 100 1.77 -0.90 -15.78
CA CYS A 100 1.71 -0.33 -14.43
C CYS A 100 2.33 1.07 -14.37
N LEU A 101 1.90 1.83 -13.37
CA LEU A 101 2.67 2.96 -12.86
C LEU A 101 3.95 2.42 -12.23
N GLU A 102 5.08 3.02 -12.55
CA GLU A 102 6.34 2.83 -11.84
C GLU A 102 6.74 4.12 -11.14
N ILE A 103 6.90 4.06 -9.83
CA ILE A 103 7.58 5.09 -9.03
C ILE A 103 8.92 4.49 -8.63
N LYS A 104 9.99 4.89 -9.34
CA LYS A 104 11.35 4.40 -9.12
C LYS A 104 12.16 5.39 -8.33
N THR A 105 12.39 5.08 -7.08
CA THR A 105 13.36 5.81 -6.26
C THR A 105 14.77 5.38 -6.64
N THR A 106 15.63 6.33 -6.94
CA THR A 106 17.01 6.06 -7.37
C THR A 106 17.99 6.91 -6.57
N LYS A 107 19.07 6.27 -6.13
CA LYS A 107 20.17 6.92 -5.45
C LYS A 107 20.94 7.83 -6.41
N LEU A 108 21.05 9.11 -6.08
CA LEU A 108 21.84 10.09 -6.82
C LEU A 108 23.25 10.27 -6.25
N SER A 109 23.36 10.18 -4.92
CA SER A 109 24.62 10.27 -4.19
C SER A 109 24.51 9.53 -2.86
N THR A 110 25.55 9.54 -2.05
CA THR A 110 25.60 8.85 -0.75
C THR A 110 24.42 9.17 0.16
N TYR A 111 23.89 10.38 0.09
CA TYR A 111 22.81 10.84 0.99
C TYR A 111 21.67 11.51 0.24
N LYS A 112 21.49 11.22 -1.06
CA LYS A 112 20.43 11.85 -1.84
C LYS A 112 19.78 10.87 -2.81
N TYR A 113 18.46 10.85 -2.79
CA TYR A 113 17.61 10.08 -3.67
C TYR A 113 16.66 10.99 -4.45
N GLN A 114 16.38 10.61 -5.68
CA GLN A 114 15.21 11.10 -6.40
C GLN A 114 14.08 10.10 -6.28
N SER A 115 12.86 10.59 -6.22
CA SER A 115 11.68 9.76 -6.13
C SER A 115 10.47 10.42 -6.80
N GLY A 116 9.31 9.75 -6.74
CA GLY A 116 8.06 10.24 -7.30
C GLY A 116 6.95 10.33 -6.26
N PHE A 117 6.05 11.28 -6.51
CA PHE A 117 4.85 11.52 -5.74
C PHE A 117 3.75 11.94 -6.70
N ILE A 118 2.61 11.26 -6.70
CA ILE A 118 1.45 11.62 -7.50
C ILE A 118 0.19 11.71 -6.65
N THR A 119 -0.66 12.67 -6.99
CA THR A 119 -1.94 12.92 -6.34
C THR A 119 -3.04 12.84 -7.39
N SER A 120 -4.11 12.09 -7.14
CA SER A 120 -5.25 12.05 -8.05
C SER A 120 -5.97 13.40 -8.12
N ASN A 121 -6.41 13.76 -9.33
CA ASN A 121 -7.34 14.89 -9.52
C ASN A 121 -8.76 14.53 -9.08
N TYR A 122 -9.05 13.22 -8.95
CA TYR A 122 -10.29 12.70 -8.41
C TYR A 122 -10.29 12.78 -6.87
N GLN A 123 -11.43 13.17 -6.30
CA GLN A 123 -11.64 13.24 -4.86
C GLN A 123 -12.92 12.53 -4.45
N TYR A 124 -12.92 11.90 -3.28
CA TYR A 124 -14.07 11.16 -2.76
C TYR A 124 -14.25 11.33 -1.25
N LYS A 125 -15.48 11.18 -0.82
CA LYS A 125 -15.93 11.12 0.59
C LYS A 125 -17.30 10.43 0.61
N PRO A 126 -17.60 9.53 1.54
CA PRO A 126 -18.94 8.98 1.68
C PRO A 126 -19.92 10.05 2.17
N GLU A 127 -21.11 9.99 1.61
CA GLU A 127 -22.31 10.63 2.11
C GLU A 127 -23.08 9.63 2.99
N ASN A 128 -24.05 10.11 3.76
CA ASN A 128 -24.84 9.20 4.60
C ASN A 128 -25.49 8.09 3.78
N ASN A 129 -25.44 6.87 4.29
CA ASN A 129 -25.90 5.63 3.64
C ASN A 129 -25.18 5.33 2.31
N THR A 130 -23.88 5.66 2.23
CA THR A 130 -23.03 5.26 1.11
C THR A 130 -21.72 4.67 1.60
N GLU A 131 -21.12 3.86 0.73
CA GLU A 131 -19.80 3.27 0.93
C GLU A 131 -18.95 3.46 -0.32
N TYR A 132 -17.69 3.86 -0.13
CA TYR A 132 -16.67 3.88 -1.15
C TYR A 132 -15.68 2.74 -0.91
N MET A 133 -15.19 2.14 -1.97
CA MET A 133 -14.06 1.22 -1.98
C MET A 133 -12.98 1.81 -2.87
N LEU A 134 -11.83 2.13 -2.30
CA LEU A 134 -10.61 2.45 -3.03
C LEU A 134 -9.73 1.21 -3.01
N SER A 135 -9.22 0.79 -4.16
CA SER A 135 -8.29 -0.33 -4.27
C SER A 135 -7.12 -0.03 -5.19
N ALA A 136 -5.99 -0.69 -4.93
CA ALA A 136 -4.82 -0.71 -5.78
C ALA A 136 -4.10 -2.06 -5.66
N THR A 137 -3.59 -2.57 -6.79
CA THR A 137 -2.73 -3.75 -6.82
C THR A 137 -1.29 -3.27 -6.92
N ILE A 138 -0.47 -3.55 -5.90
CA ILE A 138 0.88 -2.97 -5.75
C ILE A 138 1.92 -4.08 -5.56
N LYS A 139 3.09 -3.89 -6.19
CA LYS A 139 4.30 -4.68 -5.95
C LYS A 139 5.47 -3.77 -5.62
N LEU A 140 6.24 -4.12 -4.58
CA LEU A 140 7.49 -3.45 -4.23
C LEU A 140 8.68 -4.28 -4.70
N VAL A 141 9.67 -3.60 -5.27
CA VAL A 141 10.90 -4.21 -5.77
C VAL A 141 12.11 -3.39 -5.30
N ALA A 142 13.08 -4.02 -4.70
CA ALA A 142 14.30 -3.39 -4.24
C ALA A 142 15.53 -3.96 -4.97
N MET A 143 16.51 -3.09 -5.27
CA MET A 143 17.73 -3.47 -5.97
C MET A 143 18.95 -2.75 -5.42
N ASP A 144 20.09 -3.43 -5.51
CA ASP A 144 21.40 -2.85 -5.29
C ASP A 144 22.38 -3.37 -6.35
N GLY A 145 22.97 -2.45 -7.13
CA GLY A 145 23.89 -2.80 -8.20
C GLY A 145 23.33 -3.80 -9.22
N GLY A 146 22.03 -3.78 -9.49
CA GLY A 146 21.37 -4.73 -10.41
C GLY A 146 20.93 -6.05 -9.76
N THR A 147 21.18 -6.25 -8.48
CA THR A 147 20.77 -7.46 -7.72
C THR A 147 19.51 -7.16 -6.91
N TYR A 148 18.53 -8.06 -6.95
CA TYR A 148 17.32 -7.95 -6.10
C TYR A 148 17.69 -8.08 -4.62
N LYS A 149 17.02 -7.26 -3.81
CA LYS A 149 17.11 -7.28 -2.35
C LYS A 149 15.74 -7.44 -1.72
N SER A 150 15.68 -8.06 -0.54
CA SER A 150 14.49 -8.00 0.30
C SER A 150 14.21 -6.55 0.69
N PHE A 151 12.93 -6.18 0.81
CA PHE A 151 12.52 -4.87 1.33
C PHE A 151 13.08 -4.61 2.73
N THR A 152 13.21 -5.64 3.55
CA THR A 152 13.85 -5.55 4.89
C THR A 152 15.29 -5.07 4.87
N GLN A 153 15.96 -5.16 3.70
CA GLN A 153 17.34 -4.71 3.51
C GLN A 153 17.46 -3.29 2.93
N THR A 154 16.35 -2.58 2.80
CA THR A 154 16.28 -1.24 2.21
C THR A 154 16.03 -0.17 3.27
N TYR A 155 16.86 -0.12 4.30
CA TYR A 155 16.70 0.84 5.41
C TYR A 155 16.41 2.25 4.90
N GLY A 156 15.31 2.82 5.40
CA GLY A 156 14.84 4.14 5.04
C GLY A 156 13.85 4.17 3.87
N ALA A 157 13.66 3.08 3.13
CA ALA A 157 12.62 3.03 2.11
C ALA A 157 11.23 3.11 2.76
N TRP A 158 10.39 3.99 2.21
CA TRP A 158 9.07 4.30 2.76
C TRP A 158 8.05 4.51 1.62
N PRO A 159 7.57 3.40 0.99
CA PRO A 159 6.44 3.44 0.06
C PRO A 159 5.15 3.75 0.79
N ALA A 160 4.25 4.51 0.14
CA ALA A 160 2.93 4.80 0.69
C ALA A 160 1.84 4.82 -0.39
N PHE A 161 0.70 4.22 -0.03
CA PHE A 161 -0.60 4.32 -0.70
C PHE A 161 -1.62 4.81 0.31
N TRP A 162 -2.14 6.00 0.11
CA TRP A 162 -2.92 6.72 1.10
C TRP A 162 -3.89 7.72 0.48
N SER A 163 -4.73 8.32 1.29
CA SER A 163 -5.64 9.37 0.86
C SER A 163 -5.74 10.50 1.88
N VAL A 164 -5.86 11.74 1.40
CA VAL A 164 -5.87 12.93 2.25
C VAL A 164 -6.64 14.09 1.62
N GLN A 165 -7.16 14.98 2.47
CA GLN A 165 -7.43 16.36 2.10
C GLN A 165 -6.24 17.20 2.55
N GLY A 166 -5.42 17.66 1.59
CA GLY A 166 -4.13 18.29 1.87
C GLY A 166 -4.17 19.68 2.50
N ASN A 167 -5.32 20.37 2.42
CA ASN A 167 -5.44 21.72 2.99
C ASN A 167 -5.56 21.65 4.52
N ALA A 168 -4.73 22.46 5.22
CA ALA A 168 -4.74 22.54 6.69
C ALA A 168 -4.59 21.17 7.39
N TRP A 169 -3.69 20.30 6.85
CA TRP A 169 -3.39 19.01 7.44
C TRP A 169 -3.14 19.09 8.96
N PRO A 170 -3.67 18.18 9.80
CA PRO A 170 -4.51 17.03 9.51
C PRO A 170 -6.01 17.28 9.82
N THR A 171 -6.48 18.53 9.77
CA THR A 171 -7.84 18.91 10.23
C THR A 171 -8.97 18.27 9.43
N GLN A 172 -8.71 17.88 8.19
CA GLN A 172 -9.66 17.22 7.30
C GLN A 172 -9.35 15.75 7.05
N GLY A 173 -8.46 15.20 7.87
CA GLY A 173 -8.13 13.78 7.95
C GLY A 173 -7.18 13.27 6.86
N GLU A 174 -6.53 12.15 7.22
CA GLU A 174 -5.68 11.33 6.34
C GLU A 174 -5.95 9.87 6.65
N ILE A 175 -5.96 9.02 5.63
CA ILE A 175 -6.15 7.58 5.74
C ILE A 175 -5.00 6.90 5.01
N ASP A 176 -4.08 6.29 5.76
CA ASP A 176 -3.00 5.50 5.22
C ASP A 176 -3.43 4.06 5.08
N ILE A 177 -3.48 3.59 3.84
CA ILE A 177 -3.90 2.24 3.50
C ILE A 177 -2.70 1.30 3.63
N MET A 178 -1.57 1.73 3.08
CA MET A 178 -0.30 1.04 3.18
C MET A 178 0.84 2.04 3.34
N GLU A 179 1.59 1.87 4.41
CA GLU A 179 2.90 2.47 4.57
C GLU A 179 3.91 1.37 4.87
N GLY A 180 5.01 1.33 4.12
CA GLY A 180 6.07 0.38 4.33
C GLY A 180 7.28 1.05 4.97
N TYR A 181 7.74 0.53 6.09
CA TYR A 181 8.90 1.06 6.81
C TYR A 181 10.00 0.00 6.90
N SER A 182 11.15 0.30 6.36
CA SER A 182 12.35 -0.52 6.54
C SER A 182 13.29 0.15 7.54
N PHE A 183 13.17 -0.20 8.82
CA PHE A 183 13.88 0.47 9.93
C PHE A 183 15.33 0.03 10.12
N ALA A 184 15.66 -1.20 9.74
CA ALA A 184 17.00 -1.76 9.89
C ALA A 184 17.17 -2.96 8.97
N PRO A 185 18.40 -3.44 8.73
CA PRO A 185 18.61 -4.70 8.03
C PRO A 185 17.77 -5.82 8.68
N ASN A 186 17.03 -6.55 7.86
CA ASN A 186 16.12 -7.63 8.27
C ASN A 186 14.96 -7.20 9.19
N SER A 187 14.60 -5.93 9.17
CA SER A 187 13.44 -5.40 9.90
C SER A 187 12.62 -4.49 8.99
N SER A 188 11.38 -4.86 8.75
CA SER A 188 10.40 -4.03 8.07
C SER A 188 9.07 -4.10 8.78
N ARG A 189 8.25 -3.08 8.56
CA ARG A 189 6.90 -2.98 9.08
C ARG A 189 5.99 -2.42 8.01
N PHE A 190 4.83 -3.02 7.85
CA PHE A 190 3.74 -2.48 7.03
C PHE A 190 2.60 -2.09 7.94
N THR A 191 2.07 -0.90 7.74
CA THR A 191 1.03 -0.32 8.61
C THR A 191 -0.09 0.30 7.80
N SER A 192 -1.26 0.36 8.44
CA SER A 192 -2.31 1.33 8.15
C SER A 192 -2.38 2.33 9.31
N ASN A 193 -2.75 3.57 9.02
CA ASN A 193 -2.86 4.62 10.04
C ASN A 193 -3.99 5.60 9.70
N ILE A 194 -4.36 6.42 10.69
CA ILE A 194 -5.24 7.56 10.52
C ILE A 194 -4.58 8.78 11.19
N PHE A 195 -4.58 9.91 10.48
CA PHE A 195 -4.21 11.20 11.07
C PHE A 195 -5.41 12.14 11.14
N TYR A 196 -5.56 12.79 12.27
CA TYR A 196 -6.61 13.77 12.49
C TYR A 196 -6.19 14.77 13.58
N GLY A 197 -6.65 16.00 13.43
CA GLY A 197 -6.46 17.05 14.41
C GLY A 197 -7.49 18.17 14.24
N THR A 198 -7.53 19.06 15.21
CA THR A 198 -8.43 20.24 15.21
C THR A 198 -7.71 21.53 14.80
N SER A 199 -6.39 21.48 14.64
CA SER A 199 -5.55 22.57 14.18
C SER A 199 -4.49 22.09 13.20
N THR A 200 -4.11 22.97 12.27
CA THR A 200 -3.08 22.71 11.26
C THR A 200 -1.75 22.30 11.92
N GLY A 201 -1.15 21.22 11.40
CA GLY A 201 0.13 20.71 11.85
C GLY A 201 0.09 19.92 13.16
N THR A 202 -1.07 19.72 13.78
CA THR A 202 -1.20 19.01 15.06
C THR A 202 -2.01 17.73 14.90
N ASN A 203 -1.35 16.58 14.95
CA ASN A 203 -2.02 15.28 15.02
C ASN A 203 -2.41 14.97 16.46
N LEU A 204 -3.70 14.81 16.74
CA LEU A 204 -4.24 14.49 18.06
C LEU A 204 -4.21 13.00 18.39
N LEU A 205 -4.00 12.13 17.38
CA LEU A 205 -4.08 10.68 17.55
C LEU A 205 -2.74 10.07 17.94
N GLY A 206 -1.63 10.76 17.68
CA GLY A 206 -0.29 10.20 17.85
C GLY A 206 -0.17 8.87 17.09
N ASN A 207 0.33 7.82 17.75
CA ASN A 207 0.43 6.47 17.20
C ASN A 207 -0.77 5.58 17.58
N SER A 208 -1.81 6.12 18.22
CA SER A 208 -2.93 5.32 18.71
C SER A 208 -3.80 4.72 17.59
N ALA A 209 -3.74 5.30 16.40
CA ALA A 209 -4.43 4.82 15.21
C ALA A 209 -3.57 3.87 14.34
N GLU A 210 -2.28 3.74 14.60
CA GLU A 210 -1.40 2.87 13.81
C GLU A 210 -1.74 1.39 14.02
N ARG A 211 -1.84 0.63 12.93
CA ARG A 211 -2.12 -0.81 12.91
C ARG A 211 -1.07 -1.51 12.06
N ASN A 212 -0.27 -2.37 12.68
CA ASN A 212 0.70 -3.19 11.97
C ASN A 212 0.00 -4.32 11.24
N TYR A 213 0.49 -4.63 10.03
CA TYR A 213 0.06 -5.82 9.32
C TYR A 213 0.68 -7.08 9.95
N PRO A 214 -0.03 -8.23 9.89
CA PRO A 214 0.55 -9.52 10.28
C PRO A 214 1.81 -9.82 9.47
N GLY A 215 2.79 -10.51 10.07
CA GLY A 215 4.13 -10.73 9.49
C GLY A 215 4.22 -11.55 8.20
N ASN A 216 3.11 -12.10 7.69
CA ASN A 216 3.04 -12.81 6.42
C ASN A 216 2.86 -11.89 5.20
N PHE A 217 2.71 -10.60 5.38
CA PHE A 217 2.75 -9.59 4.32
C PHE A 217 4.18 -9.09 4.07
N ASP A 218 5.18 -9.93 4.31
CA ASP A 218 6.57 -9.59 3.99
C ASP A 218 6.73 -9.45 2.48
N ILE A 219 6.85 -8.19 2.05
CA ILE A 219 7.11 -7.84 0.67
C ILE A 219 8.62 -7.91 0.47
N ASN A 220 9.12 -9.08 0.11
CA ASN A 220 10.49 -9.23 -0.33
C ASN A 220 10.74 -8.41 -1.60
N GLY A 221 11.96 -7.97 -1.85
CA GLY A 221 12.32 -7.12 -2.99
C GLY A 221 11.95 -7.70 -4.36
N ASN A 222 11.65 -8.98 -4.44
CA ASN A 222 11.07 -9.70 -5.57
C ASN A 222 9.69 -10.31 -5.21
N GLY A 223 9.01 -9.75 -4.21
CA GLY A 223 7.72 -10.20 -3.70
C GLY A 223 6.60 -10.15 -4.74
N GLY A 224 5.44 -10.67 -4.36
CA GLY A 224 4.26 -10.73 -5.20
C GLY A 224 3.54 -9.38 -5.35
N TRP A 225 2.53 -9.41 -6.19
CA TRP A 225 1.50 -8.38 -6.25
C TRP A 225 0.52 -8.59 -5.10
N HIS A 226 0.19 -7.51 -4.39
CA HIS A 226 -0.75 -7.52 -3.29
C HIS A 226 -1.88 -6.54 -3.56
N LEU A 227 -3.12 -6.93 -3.24
CA LEU A 227 -4.31 -6.09 -3.34
C LEU A 227 -4.51 -5.34 -2.03
N TYR A 228 -4.47 -4.03 -2.09
CA TYR A 228 -4.76 -3.13 -0.96
C TYR A 228 -6.11 -2.46 -1.18
N GLU A 229 -6.97 -2.49 -0.17
CA GLU A 229 -8.32 -1.96 -0.25
C GLU A 229 -8.66 -1.12 0.99
N SER A 230 -9.34 0.00 0.77
CA SER A 230 -9.95 0.82 1.82
C SER A 230 -11.45 0.95 1.57
N PHE A 231 -12.24 0.53 2.53
CA PHE A 231 -13.68 0.70 2.54
C PHE A 231 -14.03 1.85 3.48
N TRP A 232 -14.46 2.97 2.92
CA TRP A 232 -14.89 4.14 3.69
C TRP A 232 -16.41 4.27 3.60
N LYS A 233 -17.06 3.98 4.70
CA LYS A 233 -18.53 3.87 4.81
C LYS A 233 -19.09 4.90 5.78
N MET A 234 -20.23 5.50 5.42
CA MET A 234 -21.07 6.26 6.33
C MET A 234 -22.47 5.68 6.31
N LYS A 235 -22.94 5.13 7.44
CA LYS A 235 -24.29 4.59 7.63
C LYS A 235 -24.91 5.20 8.87
N ASP A 236 -26.10 5.78 8.70
CA ASP A 236 -26.84 6.43 9.81
C ASP A 236 -25.96 7.46 10.56
N ASN A 237 -25.16 8.22 9.81
CA ASN A 237 -24.14 9.18 10.29
C ASN A 237 -22.98 8.55 11.10
N VAL A 238 -22.85 7.23 11.13
CA VAL A 238 -21.70 6.53 11.70
C VAL A 238 -20.70 6.21 10.61
N VAL A 239 -19.47 6.68 10.78
CA VAL A 239 -18.38 6.42 9.84
C VAL A 239 -17.55 5.24 10.29
N THR A 240 -17.22 4.38 9.33
CA THR A 240 -16.27 3.26 9.48
C THR A 240 -15.30 3.28 8.32
N VAL A 241 -14.01 3.10 8.62
CA VAL A 241 -12.97 2.82 7.63
C VAL A 241 -12.42 1.43 7.91
N THR A 242 -12.43 0.55 6.89
CA THR A 242 -11.88 -0.81 6.99
C THR A 242 -10.80 -0.96 5.93
N ILE A 243 -9.61 -1.39 6.34
CA ILE A 243 -8.49 -1.65 5.45
C ILE A 243 -8.31 -3.16 5.31
N LYS A 244 -8.13 -3.60 4.07
CA LYS A 244 -7.82 -5.00 3.74
C LYS A 244 -6.56 -5.09 2.89
N VAL A 245 -5.84 -6.18 3.08
CA VAL A 245 -4.73 -6.60 2.22
C VAL A 245 -4.98 -8.05 1.84
N ASP A 246 -5.01 -8.34 0.53
CA ASP A 246 -5.31 -9.69 -0.02
C ASP A 246 -6.58 -10.30 0.58
N ASN A 247 -7.64 -9.49 0.67
CA ASN A 247 -8.93 -9.83 1.29
C ASN A 247 -8.91 -10.04 2.83
N VAL A 248 -7.75 -9.90 3.50
CA VAL A 248 -7.65 -9.99 4.96
C VAL A 248 -7.85 -8.61 5.57
N THR A 249 -8.79 -8.46 6.49
CA THR A 249 -8.95 -7.21 7.25
C THR A 249 -7.77 -7.00 8.19
N VAL A 250 -7.01 -5.93 7.97
CA VAL A 250 -5.83 -5.56 8.78
C VAL A 250 -6.12 -4.42 9.75
N ALA A 251 -7.10 -3.58 9.44
CA ALA A 251 -7.52 -2.49 10.31
C ALA A 251 -9.01 -2.17 10.17
N THR A 252 -9.63 -1.72 11.26
CA THR A 252 -10.96 -1.12 11.27
C THR A 252 -10.97 0.06 12.23
N TYR A 253 -11.45 1.20 11.75
CA TYR A 253 -11.50 2.44 12.49
C TYR A 253 -12.94 2.97 12.55
N THR A 254 -13.31 3.48 13.72
CA THR A 254 -14.55 4.22 13.97
C THR A 254 -14.24 5.40 14.88
N ASN A 255 -15.14 6.37 15.03
CA ASN A 255 -14.93 7.48 15.95
C ASN A 255 -14.70 7.01 17.40
N SER A 256 -15.17 5.81 17.77
CA SER A 256 -15.00 5.26 19.12
C SER A 256 -13.78 4.34 19.26
N SER A 257 -13.13 3.92 18.17
CA SER A 257 -11.99 2.99 18.20
C SER A 257 -10.67 3.66 18.51
N VAL A 258 -10.58 4.97 18.35
CA VAL A 258 -9.38 5.79 18.61
C VAL A 258 -9.82 7.07 19.30
N ALA A 259 -9.19 7.39 20.44
CA ALA A 259 -9.48 8.61 21.18
C ALA A 259 -9.22 9.85 20.30
N ASN A 260 -10.09 10.85 20.39
CA ASN A 260 -10.05 12.10 19.63
C ASN A 260 -10.31 11.99 18.13
N LEU A 261 -10.49 10.80 17.57
CA LEU A 261 -10.82 10.64 16.15
C LEU A 261 -12.24 11.14 15.87
N ASN A 262 -12.40 11.97 14.84
CA ASN A 262 -13.70 12.44 14.37
C ASN A 262 -13.78 12.44 12.85
N PHE A 263 -14.21 11.34 12.27
CA PHE A 263 -14.41 11.18 10.83
C PHE A 263 -15.43 12.16 10.21
N ASN A 264 -16.32 12.73 11.00
CA ASN A 264 -17.32 13.68 10.46
C ASN A 264 -16.64 14.94 9.90
N ASN A 265 -15.46 15.29 10.43
CA ASN A 265 -14.67 16.44 9.98
C ASN A 265 -13.78 16.13 8.77
N PHE A 266 -13.67 14.86 8.35
CA PHE A 266 -12.86 14.52 7.17
C PHE A 266 -13.40 15.20 5.91
N GLY A 267 -12.51 15.73 5.09
CA GLY A 267 -12.83 16.35 3.81
C GLY A 267 -13.02 15.32 2.69
N LYS A 268 -13.12 15.80 1.44
CA LYS A 268 -12.94 14.93 0.26
C LYS A 268 -11.47 14.66 0.08
N HIS A 269 -11.11 13.38 0.01
CA HIS A 269 -9.73 12.94 -0.12
C HIS A 269 -9.32 12.74 -1.57
N SER A 270 -8.14 13.22 -1.94
CA SER A 270 -7.39 12.76 -3.10
C SER A 270 -6.61 11.48 -2.75
N ILE A 271 -6.33 10.66 -3.76
CA ILE A 271 -5.53 9.44 -3.64
C ILE A 271 -4.07 9.81 -3.88
N ILE A 272 -3.17 9.27 -3.08
CA ILE A 272 -1.74 9.52 -3.20
C ILE A 272 -0.97 8.21 -3.30
N LEU A 273 0.02 8.21 -4.20
CA LEU A 273 1.03 7.18 -4.34
C LEU A 273 2.41 7.84 -4.33
N ASN A 274 3.26 7.42 -3.43
CA ASN A 274 4.63 7.92 -3.36
C ASN A 274 5.61 6.90 -2.79
N MET A 275 6.87 7.15 -3.04
CA MET A 275 7.98 6.46 -2.40
C MET A 275 8.86 7.51 -1.73
N ASN A 276 9.02 7.44 -0.43
CA ASN A 276 9.95 8.28 0.31
C ASN A 276 11.20 7.50 0.69
N VAL A 277 12.27 8.19 1.06
CA VAL A 277 13.50 7.62 1.62
C VAL A 277 13.97 8.46 2.80
N GLY A 278 14.10 7.81 3.93
CA GLY A 278 14.53 8.44 5.17
C GLY A 278 13.46 9.33 5.79
N SER A 279 13.80 9.96 6.89
CA SER A 279 12.93 10.88 7.62
C SER A 279 13.75 12.04 8.22
N LYS A 280 13.09 13.12 8.56
CA LYS A 280 13.62 14.19 9.43
C LYS A 280 13.57 13.82 10.90
N ASP A 281 12.66 12.87 11.22
CA ASP A 281 12.45 12.39 12.57
C ASP A 281 13.26 11.12 12.88
N SER A 282 13.18 10.63 14.08
CA SER A 282 14.10 9.66 14.66
C SER A 282 14.20 8.27 13.99
N ASN A 283 13.26 7.91 13.09
CA ASN A 283 13.13 6.51 12.65
C ASN A 283 14.04 6.11 11.48
N PHE A 284 14.36 7.01 10.55
CA PHE A 284 15.10 6.69 9.32
C PHE A 284 16.22 7.71 9.06
N ILE A 285 16.99 8.05 10.08
CA ILE A 285 17.99 9.12 10.00
C ILE A 285 19.43 8.62 9.93
N ASP A 286 19.68 7.31 10.01
CA ASP A 286 21.05 6.80 9.93
C ASP A 286 21.55 6.81 8.47
N PRO A 287 22.38 7.77 8.07
CA PRO A 287 22.81 7.90 6.68
C PRO A 287 23.66 6.72 6.22
N ASN A 288 24.33 6.01 7.13
CA ASN A 288 25.15 4.88 6.77
C ASN A 288 24.29 3.66 6.38
N LYS A 289 23.12 3.52 6.99
CA LYS A 289 22.16 2.46 6.67
C LYS A 289 21.30 2.79 5.45
N ILE A 290 20.95 4.06 5.22
CA ILE A 290 20.19 4.50 4.05
C ILE A 290 20.92 4.16 2.73
N ASN A 291 22.24 3.95 2.76
CA ASN A 291 23.04 3.61 1.60
C ASN A 291 22.99 2.14 1.16
N LEU A 292 22.21 1.29 1.81
CA LEU A 292 22.23 -0.16 1.55
C LEU A 292 21.51 -0.60 0.26
N PHE A 293 20.90 0.32 -0.49
CA PHE A 293 20.21 0.03 -1.75
C PHE A 293 20.47 1.12 -2.78
N SER A 294 20.42 0.76 -4.06
CA SER A 294 20.56 1.70 -5.18
C SER A 294 19.22 2.20 -5.71
N SER A 295 18.18 1.37 -5.62
CA SER A 295 16.83 1.75 -6.00
C SER A 295 15.76 0.91 -5.29
N VAL A 296 14.61 1.52 -5.07
CA VAL A 296 13.35 0.86 -4.69
C VAL A 296 12.27 1.32 -5.64
N MET A 297 11.45 0.41 -6.10
CA MET A 297 10.38 0.68 -7.06
C MET A 297 9.04 0.25 -6.46
N MET A 298 8.04 1.10 -6.61
CA MET A 298 6.65 0.75 -6.41
C MET A 298 5.99 0.63 -7.79
N TRP A 299 5.50 -0.56 -8.11
CA TRP A 299 4.71 -0.84 -9.29
C TRP A 299 3.24 -0.94 -8.89
N VAL A 300 2.38 -0.21 -9.60
CA VAL A 300 0.95 -0.18 -9.35
C VAL A 300 0.23 -0.56 -10.64
N ASP A 301 -0.46 -1.70 -10.65
CA ASP A 301 -1.16 -2.24 -11.81
C ASP A 301 -2.40 -1.40 -12.15
N ASP A 302 -3.22 -1.14 -11.11
CA ASP A 302 -4.42 -0.34 -11.24
C ASP A 302 -4.74 0.42 -9.95
N VAL A 303 -5.49 1.51 -10.09
CA VAL A 303 -6.17 2.18 -8.99
C VAL A 303 -7.63 2.35 -9.36
N THR A 304 -8.54 1.86 -8.52
CA THR A 304 -9.98 1.96 -8.76
C THR A 304 -10.72 2.51 -7.55
N VAL A 305 -11.76 3.28 -7.81
CA VAL A 305 -12.73 3.71 -6.80
C VAL A 305 -14.12 3.31 -7.21
N TYR A 306 -14.82 2.63 -6.32
CA TYR A 306 -16.22 2.26 -6.46
C TYR A 306 -17.06 2.92 -5.39
N LYS A 307 -18.33 3.18 -5.69
CA LYS A 307 -19.35 3.67 -4.74
C LYS A 307 -20.57 2.76 -4.79
N ARG A 308 -21.23 2.56 -3.64
CA ARG A 308 -22.56 1.95 -3.57
C ARG A 308 -23.42 2.61 -2.50
N PRO A 309 -24.75 2.61 -2.61
CA PRO A 309 -25.66 2.81 -1.48
C PRO A 309 -25.62 1.58 -0.55
N ILE A 310 -25.93 1.79 0.75
CA ILE A 310 -25.91 0.73 1.78
C ILE A 310 -27.14 0.80 2.67
#